data_82bc83c77250076085d89d839ba4b116
#
_entry.id   82bc83c77250076085d89d839ba4b116
#
_cell.length_a   1.000
_cell.length_b   1.000
_cell.length_c   1.000
_cell.angle_alpha   90.00
_cell.angle_beta   90.00
_cell.angle_gamma   90.00
#
_symmetry.space_group_name_H-M   'P 1'
#
loop_
_entity.id
_entity.type
_entity.pdbx_description
1 polymer ?
#
loop_
_entity_poly.entity_id
_entity_poly.type
_entity_poly.pdbx_seq_one_letter_code
_entity_poly.pdbx_strand_id
1 'polypeptide(L)'
;MDTLLRLDTEDGEPLLLAVEAQGGKDPDKPASWAYYASYLLTKYRLQPLLLVVCQDRGTAEWAAREVSFGPRQWPLLTLRPLVAGPHNMPVITDPAGVRKDLALATLSVITHARHPDAGVILKSMTTVLRDTPQSIADPIIELIAQGLGKHPAARLWRKLVAVDLSFYKSPLSEEIRDEGRAEGVARRAAEDVLDILEVRGIDVPDAVRDRITGCGDPEILRHWHRRAVTAPTAEDIFTDQ
;
A
#
# COMPACT_ATOMS: atom_id res chain seq x y z
N MET A 1 -13.58 0.99 5.61
CA MET A 1 -13.82 -0.13 4.66
C MET A 1 -13.11 0.21 3.37
N ASP A 2 -12.18 -0.63 2.97
CA ASP A 2 -11.29 -0.32 1.85
C ASP A 2 -11.81 -0.87 0.52
N THR A 3 -12.44 -2.05 0.57
CA THR A 3 -12.98 -2.70 -0.64
C THR A 3 -14.29 -3.39 -0.32
N LEU A 4 -15.24 -3.34 -1.27
CA LEU A 4 -16.50 -4.07 -1.21
C LEU A 4 -16.64 -4.92 -2.47
N LEU A 5 -16.80 -6.23 -2.29
CA LEU A 5 -16.99 -7.20 -3.35
C LEU A 5 -18.38 -7.84 -3.24
N ARG A 6 -19.01 -8.11 -4.37
CA ARG A 6 -20.17 -8.99 -4.45
C ARG A 6 -19.69 -10.38 -4.87
N LEU A 7 -20.07 -11.38 -4.13
CA LEU A 7 -19.77 -12.78 -4.41
C LEU A 7 -21.07 -13.47 -4.81
N ASP A 8 -21.12 -14.00 -6.03
CA ASP A 8 -22.21 -14.84 -6.48
C ASP A 8 -21.83 -16.31 -6.15
N THR A 9 -22.63 -16.96 -5.32
CA THR A 9 -22.37 -18.32 -4.86
C THR A 9 -23.05 -19.35 -5.77
N GLU A 10 -22.54 -20.58 -5.77
CA GLU A 10 -23.14 -21.69 -6.52
C GLU A 10 -24.56 -22.01 -6.08
N ASP A 11 -24.87 -21.79 -4.79
CA ASP A 11 -26.19 -21.98 -4.21
C ASP A 11 -27.17 -20.85 -4.57
N GLY A 12 -26.72 -19.83 -5.31
CA GLY A 12 -27.55 -18.75 -5.86
C GLY A 12 -27.88 -17.61 -4.89
N GLU A 13 -27.40 -17.63 -3.65
CA GLU A 13 -27.53 -16.52 -2.70
C GLU A 13 -26.29 -15.64 -2.74
N PRO A 14 -26.35 -14.42 -3.35
CA PRO A 14 -25.20 -13.53 -3.41
C PRO A 14 -24.88 -12.96 -2.03
N LEU A 15 -23.58 -12.80 -1.76
CA LEU A 15 -23.04 -12.23 -0.53
C LEU A 15 -22.29 -10.93 -0.82
N LEU A 16 -22.15 -10.07 0.19
CA LEU A 16 -21.24 -8.93 0.16
C LEU A 16 -20.03 -9.24 1.03
N LEU A 17 -18.84 -9.11 0.46
CA LEU A 17 -17.58 -9.21 1.19
C LEU A 17 -16.99 -7.80 1.35
N ALA A 18 -17.06 -7.29 2.58
CA ALA A 18 -16.38 -6.06 2.97
C ALA A 18 -14.96 -6.42 3.43
N VAL A 19 -13.96 -5.88 2.76
CA VAL A 19 -12.54 -6.08 3.11
C VAL A 19 -12.01 -4.83 3.80
N GLU A 20 -11.33 -5.03 4.91
CA GLU A 20 -10.70 -3.97 5.71
C GLU A 20 -9.24 -4.35 6.00
N ALA A 21 -8.29 -3.52 5.57
CA ALA A 21 -6.88 -3.68 5.91
C ALA A 21 -6.60 -3.03 7.28
N GLN A 22 -6.18 -3.82 8.26
CA GLN A 22 -5.94 -3.35 9.62
C GLN A 22 -4.45 -3.40 9.97
N GLY A 23 -3.81 -2.23 10.00
CA GLY A 23 -2.37 -2.10 10.25
C GLY A 23 -1.97 -2.12 11.72
N GLY A 24 -2.91 -1.99 12.66
CA GLY A 24 -2.67 -2.00 14.11
C GLY A 24 -3.98 -2.08 14.90
N LYS A 25 -3.89 -2.29 16.21
CA LYS A 25 -5.05 -2.35 17.10
C LYS A 25 -5.67 -0.96 17.25
N ASP A 26 -6.96 -0.85 17.00
CA ASP A 26 -7.74 0.37 17.13
C ASP A 26 -9.06 0.07 17.85
N PRO A 27 -9.25 0.51 19.11
CA PRO A 27 -10.43 0.21 19.92
C PRO A 27 -11.76 0.69 19.30
N ASP A 28 -11.73 1.70 18.42
CA ASP A 28 -12.93 2.28 17.82
C ASP A 28 -13.38 1.54 16.53
N LYS A 29 -12.48 0.73 15.97
CA LYS A 29 -12.75 -0.02 14.73
C LYS A 29 -13.93 -1.00 14.83
N PRO A 30 -14.09 -1.78 15.89
CA PRO A 30 -15.23 -2.70 16.00
C PRO A 30 -16.60 -2.03 15.86
N ALA A 31 -16.76 -0.83 16.42
CA ALA A 31 -18.00 -0.06 16.28
C ALA A 31 -18.23 0.38 14.82
N SER A 32 -17.18 0.83 14.14
CA SER A 32 -17.23 1.18 12.72
C SER A 32 -17.56 -0.05 11.86
N TRP A 33 -17.00 -1.20 12.15
CA TRP A 33 -17.28 -2.46 11.44
C TRP A 33 -18.73 -2.91 11.59
N ALA A 34 -19.28 -2.81 12.81
CA ALA A 34 -20.68 -3.12 13.07
C ALA A 34 -21.61 -2.17 12.29
N TYR A 35 -21.29 -0.88 12.25
CA TYR A 35 -22.01 0.09 11.44
C TYR A 35 -21.97 -0.26 9.96
N TYR A 36 -20.80 -0.58 9.39
CA TYR A 36 -20.67 -0.95 7.99
C TYR A 36 -21.47 -2.20 7.65
N ALA A 37 -21.41 -3.25 8.47
CA ALA A 37 -22.18 -4.47 8.24
C ALA A 37 -23.69 -4.17 8.22
N SER A 38 -24.19 -3.40 9.17
CA SER A 38 -25.59 -3.01 9.27
C SER A 38 -26.03 -2.13 8.08
N TYR A 39 -25.19 -1.19 7.68
CA TYR A 39 -25.42 -0.32 6.52
C TYR A 39 -25.52 -1.14 5.21
N LEU A 40 -24.57 -2.05 4.98
CA LEU A 40 -24.53 -2.89 3.79
C LEU A 40 -25.76 -3.79 3.70
N LEU A 41 -26.14 -4.45 4.82
CA LEU A 41 -27.35 -5.26 4.88
C LEU A 41 -28.59 -4.44 4.56
N THR A 42 -28.71 -3.24 5.12
CA THR A 42 -29.88 -2.38 4.92
C THR A 42 -29.97 -1.87 3.49
N LYS A 43 -28.83 -1.42 2.92
CA LYS A 43 -28.78 -0.80 1.60
C LYS A 43 -28.95 -1.79 0.46
N TYR A 44 -28.23 -2.92 0.54
CA TYR A 44 -28.18 -3.87 -0.57
C TYR A 44 -29.08 -5.08 -0.40
N ARG A 45 -29.62 -5.30 0.80
CA ARG A 45 -30.45 -6.47 1.17
C ARG A 45 -29.73 -7.80 0.93
N LEU A 46 -28.40 -7.79 0.99
CA LEU A 46 -27.53 -8.97 0.87
C LEU A 46 -26.80 -9.18 2.19
N GLN A 47 -26.47 -10.45 2.48
CA GLN A 47 -25.75 -10.81 3.72
C GLN A 47 -24.30 -10.32 3.64
N PRO A 48 -23.85 -9.46 4.58
CA PRO A 48 -22.49 -8.97 4.58
C PRO A 48 -21.56 -9.93 5.34
N LEU A 49 -20.39 -10.19 4.76
CA LEU A 49 -19.22 -10.75 5.43
C LEU A 49 -18.19 -9.65 5.62
N LEU A 50 -17.55 -9.61 6.78
CA LEU A 50 -16.43 -8.73 7.05
C LEU A 50 -15.14 -9.54 7.11
N LEU A 51 -14.20 -9.25 6.21
CA LEU A 51 -12.84 -9.79 6.20
C LEU A 51 -11.85 -8.72 6.63
N VAL A 52 -11.20 -8.93 7.77
CA VAL A 52 -10.12 -8.06 8.26
C VAL A 52 -8.78 -8.67 7.90
N VAL A 53 -7.98 -7.96 7.12
CA VAL A 53 -6.66 -8.40 6.66
C VAL A 53 -5.58 -7.70 7.46
N CYS A 54 -4.73 -8.47 8.15
CA CYS A 54 -3.72 -7.97 9.08
C CYS A 54 -2.31 -8.38 8.64
N GLN A 55 -1.34 -7.46 8.85
CA GLN A 55 0.08 -7.68 8.51
C GLN A 55 0.91 -8.20 9.69
N ASP A 56 0.32 -8.31 10.88
CA ASP A 56 0.95 -8.89 12.05
C ASP A 56 -0.02 -9.77 12.86
N ARG A 57 0.55 -10.76 13.54
CA ARG A 57 -0.20 -11.74 14.31
C ARG A 57 -0.98 -11.13 15.48
N GLY A 58 -0.38 -10.18 16.18
CA GLY A 58 -1.01 -9.57 17.35
C GLY A 58 -2.25 -8.74 17.00
N THR A 59 -2.23 -8.04 15.85
CA THR A 59 -3.39 -7.34 15.31
C THR A 59 -4.44 -8.32 14.80
N ALA A 60 -4.03 -9.41 14.14
CA ALA A 60 -4.94 -10.44 13.66
C ALA A 60 -5.68 -11.14 14.81
N GLU A 61 -4.97 -11.54 15.88
CA GLU A 61 -5.56 -12.13 17.09
C GLU A 61 -6.51 -11.16 17.82
N TRP A 62 -6.20 -9.86 17.78
CA TRP A 62 -7.08 -8.83 18.33
C TRP A 62 -8.36 -8.69 17.49
N ALA A 63 -8.24 -8.61 16.17
CA ALA A 63 -9.36 -8.44 15.24
C ALA A 63 -10.30 -9.67 15.23
N ALA A 64 -9.76 -10.87 15.48
CA ALA A 64 -10.53 -12.12 15.53
C ALA A 64 -11.40 -12.28 16.79
N ARG A 65 -11.25 -11.38 17.78
CA ARG A 65 -12.07 -11.46 18.98
C ARG A 65 -13.51 -11.09 18.68
N GLU A 66 -14.40 -11.87 19.22
CA GLU A 66 -15.83 -11.52 19.22
C GLU A 66 -16.04 -10.23 20.02
N VAL A 67 -16.78 -9.30 19.43
CA VAL A 67 -17.14 -8.03 20.08
C VAL A 67 -18.64 -7.94 20.21
N SER A 68 -19.11 -7.77 21.44
CA SER A 68 -20.54 -7.58 21.76
C SER A 68 -20.81 -6.13 22.10
N PHE A 69 -21.91 -5.60 21.57
CA PHE A 69 -22.42 -4.26 21.82
C PHE A 69 -23.72 -4.36 22.61
N GLY A 70 -23.93 -3.42 23.54
CA GLY A 70 -25.05 -3.37 24.46
C GLY A 70 -24.66 -3.67 25.89
N PRO A 71 -25.62 -3.69 26.82
CA PRO A 71 -25.38 -4.03 28.23
C PRO A 71 -24.81 -5.45 28.37
N ARG A 72 -23.90 -5.65 29.32
CA ARG A 72 -23.24 -6.95 29.54
C ARG A 72 -24.24 -8.09 29.76
N GLN A 73 -25.37 -7.79 30.40
CA GLN A 73 -26.41 -8.76 30.69
C GLN A 73 -27.30 -9.09 29.49
N TRP A 74 -27.28 -8.20 28.46
CA TRP A 74 -28.11 -8.35 27.26
C TRP A 74 -27.40 -7.78 26.03
N PRO A 75 -26.52 -8.57 25.41
CA PRO A 75 -25.87 -8.16 24.17
C PRO A 75 -26.90 -7.92 23.07
N LEU A 76 -26.87 -6.72 22.47
CA LEU A 76 -27.77 -6.35 21.39
C LEU A 76 -27.26 -6.84 20.02
N LEU A 77 -25.96 -6.78 19.83
CA LEU A 77 -25.29 -7.17 18.59
C LEU A 77 -23.96 -7.85 18.94
N THR A 78 -23.65 -8.92 18.21
CA THR A 78 -22.35 -9.59 18.30
C THR A 78 -21.69 -9.59 16.92
N LEU A 79 -20.46 -9.07 16.85
CA LEU A 79 -19.66 -9.02 15.64
C LEU A 79 -18.57 -10.10 15.69
N ARG A 80 -18.44 -10.87 14.59
CA ARG A 80 -17.41 -11.90 14.40
C ARG A 80 -16.78 -11.72 13.02
N PRO A 81 -15.69 -10.95 12.87
CA PRO A 81 -15.01 -10.80 11.59
C PRO A 81 -14.33 -12.11 11.17
N LEU A 82 -14.26 -12.34 9.87
CA LEU A 82 -13.25 -13.23 9.29
C LEU A 82 -11.91 -12.50 9.34
N VAL A 83 -10.83 -13.21 9.67
CA VAL A 83 -9.51 -12.57 9.78
C VAL A 83 -8.48 -13.35 9.00
N ALA A 84 -7.79 -12.64 8.10
CA ALA A 84 -6.60 -13.11 7.42
C ALA A 84 -5.37 -12.46 8.02
N GLY A 85 -4.39 -13.25 8.41
CA GLY A 85 -3.14 -12.78 9.01
C GLY A 85 -1.98 -13.73 8.75
N PRO A 86 -0.74 -13.35 9.10
CA PRO A 86 0.44 -14.16 8.77
C PRO A 86 0.47 -15.54 9.46
N HIS A 87 -0.41 -15.77 10.44
CA HIS A 87 -0.50 -17.04 11.17
C HIS A 87 -1.44 -18.07 10.53
N ASN A 88 -2.33 -17.64 9.63
CA ASN A 88 -3.33 -18.51 9.00
C ASN A 88 -3.38 -18.40 7.47
N MET A 89 -2.57 -17.53 6.88
CA MET A 89 -2.39 -17.44 5.43
C MET A 89 -1.08 -18.12 5.02
N PRO A 90 -1.03 -18.84 3.88
CA PRO A 90 0.21 -19.45 3.40
C PRO A 90 1.16 -18.39 2.85
N VAL A 91 2.46 -18.68 2.91
CA VAL A 91 3.50 -17.91 2.19
C VAL A 91 3.62 -18.47 0.78
N ILE A 92 3.25 -17.68 -0.25
CA ILE A 92 3.28 -18.11 -1.65
C ILE A 92 4.39 -17.34 -2.37
N THR A 93 5.49 -18.03 -2.68
CA THR A 93 6.71 -17.41 -3.23
C THR A 93 6.97 -17.75 -4.70
N ASP A 94 6.11 -18.56 -5.32
CA ASP A 94 6.30 -18.99 -6.70
C ASP A 94 5.07 -18.72 -7.59
N PRO A 95 5.25 -18.46 -8.90
CA PRO A 95 4.14 -18.15 -9.80
C PRO A 95 3.15 -19.31 -10.00
N ALA A 96 3.54 -20.57 -9.78
CA ALA A 96 2.63 -21.69 -9.92
C ALA A 96 1.62 -21.72 -8.78
N GLY A 97 2.08 -21.46 -7.54
CA GLY A 97 1.22 -21.29 -6.39
C GLY A 97 0.24 -20.11 -6.56
N VAL A 98 0.72 -18.99 -7.12
CA VAL A 98 -0.15 -17.83 -7.42
C VAL A 98 -1.22 -18.18 -8.44
N ARG A 99 -0.88 -18.88 -9.53
CA ARG A 99 -1.86 -19.31 -10.56
C ARG A 99 -2.90 -20.28 -10.04
N LYS A 100 -2.53 -21.09 -9.04
CA LYS A 100 -3.44 -22.10 -8.45
C LYS A 100 -4.61 -21.46 -7.74
N ASP A 101 -4.35 -20.36 -7.02
CA ASP A 101 -5.38 -19.60 -6.28
C ASP A 101 -4.96 -18.14 -6.16
N LEU A 102 -5.45 -17.33 -7.09
CA LEU A 102 -5.10 -15.91 -7.18
C LEU A 102 -5.65 -15.09 -6.00
N ALA A 103 -6.82 -15.47 -5.48
CA ALA A 103 -7.41 -14.79 -4.33
C ALA A 103 -6.60 -15.06 -3.05
N LEU A 104 -6.24 -16.31 -2.81
CA LEU A 104 -5.39 -16.69 -1.67
C LEU A 104 -4.00 -16.07 -1.79
N ALA A 105 -3.43 -16.01 -3.00
CA ALA A 105 -2.15 -15.35 -3.24
C ALA A 105 -2.22 -13.84 -2.97
N THR A 106 -3.33 -13.18 -3.30
CA THR A 106 -3.56 -11.77 -2.97
C THR A 106 -3.54 -11.54 -1.47
N LEU A 107 -4.22 -12.38 -0.70
CA LEU A 107 -4.18 -12.33 0.76
C LEU A 107 -2.78 -12.64 1.31
N SER A 108 -2.05 -13.59 0.70
CA SER A 108 -0.67 -13.90 1.03
C SER A 108 0.23 -12.66 0.90
N VAL A 109 0.13 -11.92 -0.20
CA VAL A 109 0.89 -10.68 -0.42
C VAL A 109 0.65 -9.67 0.71
N ILE A 110 -0.60 -9.42 1.05
CA ILE A 110 -0.96 -8.38 2.03
C ILE A 110 -0.54 -8.81 3.44
N THR A 111 -0.82 -10.04 3.83
CA THR A 111 -0.55 -10.55 5.19
C THR A 111 0.94 -10.74 5.46
N HIS A 112 1.73 -11.04 4.44
CA HIS A 112 3.17 -11.26 4.55
C HIS A 112 4.02 -10.08 4.12
N ALA A 113 3.48 -8.86 4.16
CA ALA A 113 4.22 -7.63 3.83
C ALA A 113 5.51 -7.45 4.64
N ARG A 114 5.58 -8.01 5.87
CA ARG A 114 6.74 -7.98 6.78
C ARG A 114 7.61 -9.23 6.70
N HIS A 115 7.27 -10.19 5.85
CA HIS A 115 8.06 -11.42 5.69
C HIS A 115 9.41 -11.12 5.04
N PRO A 116 10.50 -11.83 5.40
CA PRO A 116 11.81 -11.67 4.76
C PRO A 116 11.74 -11.79 3.23
N ASP A 117 10.90 -12.69 2.72
CA ASP A 117 10.72 -12.96 1.29
C ASP A 117 9.60 -12.11 0.65
N ALA A 118 9.15 -11.01 1.29
CA ALA A 118 8.09 -10.16 0.74
C ALA A 118 8.38 -9.72 -0.71
N GLY A 119 9.63 -9.44 -1.05
CA GLY A 119 10.04 -9.11 -2.41
C GLY A 119 9.81 -10.25 -3.42
N VAL A 120 10.02 -11.50 -3.02
CA VAL A 120 9.79 -12.68 -3.86
C VAL A 120 8.28 -12.90 -4.04
N ILE A 121 7.50 -12.77 -2.97
CA ILE A 121 6.04 -12.89 -2.98
C ILE A 121 5.44 -11.87 -3.96
N LEU A 122 5.84 -10.59 -3.85
CA LEU A 122 5.39 -9.50 -4.71
C LEU A 122 5.76 -9.74 -6.19
N LYS A 123 7.00 -10.19 -6.46
CA LYS A 123 7.46 -10.47 -7.82
C LYS A 123 6.72 -11.66 -8.44
N SER A 124 6.42 -12.71 -7.68
CA SER A 124 5.64 -13.85 -8.16
C SER A 124 4.22 -13.42 -8.53
N MET A 125 3.62 -12.52 -7.73
CA MET A 125 2.30 -11.95 -8.02
C MET A 125 2.32 -11.13 -9.33
N THR A 126 3.25 -10.17 -9.50
CA THR A 126 3.32 -9.37 -10.74
C THR A 126 3.58 -10.22 -11.97
N THR A 127 4.37 -11.29 -11.84
CA THR A 127 4.63 -12.25 -12.94
C THR A 127 3.34 -12.90 -13.44
N VAL A 128 2.41 -13.25 -12.54
CA VAL A 128 1.13 -13.86 -12.91
C VAL A 128 0.13 -12.83 -13.41
N LEU A 129 0.07 -11.68 -12.75
CA LEU A 129 -0.86 -10.60 -13.14
C LEU A 129 -0.58 -10.06 -14.54
N ARG A 130 0.65 -10.15 -15.03
CA ARG A 130 1.02 -9.77 -16.41
C ARG A 130 0.24 -10.56 -17.45
N ASP A 131 0.00 -11.85 -17.18
CA ASP A 131 -0.68 -12.78 -18.07
C ASP A 131 -2.19 -12.91 -17.73
N THR A 132 -2.67 -12.16 -16.72
CA THR A 132 -4.05 -12.19 -16.25
C THR A 132 -4.88 -11.15 -17.00
N PRO A 133 -6.13 -11.45 -17.41
CA PRO A 133 -7.02 -10.44 -18.01
C PRO A 133 -7.16 -9.19 -17.14
N GLN A 134 -7.12 -8.01 -17.76
CA GLN A 134 -7.11 -6.74 -17.06
C GLN A 134 -8.30 -6.58 -16.10
N SER A 135 -9.49 -7.03 -16.48
CA SER A 135 -10.69 -6.99 -15.64
C SER A 135 -10.56 -7.74 -14.30
N ILE A 136 -9.62 -8.70 -14.22
CA ILE A 136 -9.30 -9.47 -13.01
C ILE A 136 -8.08 -8.87 -12.32
N ALA A 137 -7.07 -8.45 -13.09
CA ALA A 137 -5.81 -7.93 -12.56
C ALA A 137 -5.98 -6.59 -11.84
N ASP A 138 -6.75 -5.64 -12.41
CA ASP A 138 -6.93 -4.29 -11.89
C ASP A 138 -7.47 -4.27 -10.44
N PRO A 139 -8.57 -4.95 -10.11
CA PRO A 139 -9.06 -4.99 -8.73
C PRO A 139 -8.06 -5.60 -7.74
N ILE A 140 -7.26 -6.57 -8.18
CA ILE A 140 -6.24 -7.22 -7.36
C ILE A 140 -5.08 -6.27 -7.09
N ILE A 141 -4.62 -5.54 -8.11
CA ILE A 141 -3.54 -4.56 -7.99
C ILE A 141 -3.94 -3.47 -6.98
N GLU A 142 -5.17 -2.98 -7.08
CA GLU A 142 -5.70 -1.96 -6.18
C GLU A 142 -5.86 -2.49 -4.75
N LEU A 143 -6.41 -3.70 -4.57
CA LEU A 143 -6.56 -4.33 -3.26
C LEU A 143 -5.21 -4.54 -2.57
N ILE A 144 -4.19 -4.99 -3.30
CA ILE A 144 -2.83 -5.12 -2.77
C ILE A 144 -2.26 -3.76 -2.39
N ALA A 145 -2.40 -2.74 -3.23
CA ALA A 145 -1.90 -1.39 -2.94
C ALA A 145 -2.54 -0.81 -1.67
N GLN A 146 -3.86 -0.93 -1.52
CA GLN A 146 -4.60 -0.53 -0.33
C GLN A 146 -4.18 -1.35 0.90
N GLY A 147 -4.10 -2.67 0.76
CA GLY A 147 -3.74 -3.58 1.84
C GLY A 147 -2.32 -3.40 2.35
N LEU A 148 -1.37 -3.04 1.50
CA LEU A 148 0.00 -2.70 1.90
C LEU A 148 0.10 -1.31 2.56
N GLY A 149 -0.77 -0.37 2.21
CA GLY A 149 -0.87 0.96 2.80
C GLY A 149 0.47 1.70 2.80
N LYS A 150 0.91 2.14 3.99
CA LYS A 150 2.19 2.87 4.19
C LYS A 150 3.39 1.95 4.46
N HIS A 151 3.23 0.64 4.38
CA HIS A 151 4.33 -0.30 4.62
C HIS A 151 5.43 -0.17 3.55
N PRO A 152 6.73 -0.38 3.88
CA PRO A 152 7.82 -0.33 2.90
C PRO A 152 7.61 -1.23 1.67
N ALA A 153 6.93 -2.38 1.82
CA ALA A 153 6.55 -3.26 0.72
C ALA A 153 5.65 -2.57 -0.33
N ALA A 154 4.88 -1.54 0.06
CA ALA A 154 4.06 -0.76 -0.88
C ALA A 154 4.91 -0.02 -1.93
N ARG A 155 6.08 0.50 -1.55
CA ARG A 155 7.01 1.13 -2.51
C ARG A 155 7.53 0.11 -3.52
N LEU A 156 7.90 -1.08 -3.04
CA LEU A 156 8.34 -2.16 -3.92
C LEU A 156 7.22 -2.60 -4.85
N TRP A 157 5.99 -2.74 -4.34
CA TRP A 157 4.81 -3.06 -5.14
C TRP A 157 4.59 -2.05 -6.27
N ARG A 158 4.55 -0.75 -5.95
CA ARG A 158 4.41 0.31 -6.94
C ARG A 158 5.49 0.24 -8.03
N LYS A 159 6.76 0.03 -7.64
CA LYS A 159 7.86 -0.13 -8.59
C LYS A 159 7.67 -1.33 -9.51
N LEU A 160 7.27 -2.48 -8.97
CA LEU A 160 7.02 -3.69 -9.76
C LEU A 160 5.83 -3.50 -10.71
N VAL A 161 4.73 -2.89 -10.24
CA VAL A 161 3.56 -2.57 -11.07
C VAL A 161 3.95 -1.64 -12.22
N ALA A 162 4.73 -0.59 -11.96
CA ALA A 162 5.14 0.36 -12.99
C ALA A 162 6.04 -0.29 -14.06
N VAL A 163 6.89 -1.25 -13.68
CA VAL A 163 7.84 -1.91 -14.60
C VAL A 163 7.21 -3.13 -15.28
N ASP A 164 6.61 -4.02 -14.49
CA ASP A 164 6.14 -5.33 -14.96
C ASP A 164 4.71 -5.28 -15.55
N LEU A 165 3.90 -4.31 -15.14
CA LEU A 165 2.50 -4.15 -15.52
C LEU A 165 2.27 -2.83 -16.27
N SER A 166 3.13 -2.53 -17.24
CA SER A 166 3.11 -1.27 -18.01
C SER A 166 1.80 -1.03 -18.81
N PHE A 167 0.97 -2.06 -19.00
CA PHE A 167 -0.35 -1.98 -19.61
C PHE A 167 -1.44 -1.47 -18.63
N TYR A 168 -1.15 -1.48 -17.33
CA TYR A 168 -2.10 -1.05 -16.31
C TYR A 168 -2.36 0.47 -16.39
N LYS A 169 -3.62 0.85 -16.63
CA LYS A 169 -4.06 2.24 -16.85
C LYS A 169 -5.20 2.62 -15.89
N SER A 170 -5.04 2.41 -14.60
CA SER A 170 -5.99 2.94 -13.61
C SER A 170 -5.53 4.30 -13.08
N PRO A 171 -6.41 5.03 -12.37
CA PRO A 171 -6.04 6.24 -11.63
C PRO A 171 -4.82 6.03 -10.73
N LEU A 172 -4.73 4.87 -10.06
CA LEU A 172 -3.57 4.48 -9.25
C LEU A 172 -2.28 4.37 -10.09
N SER A 173 -2.36 3.88 -11.35
CA SER A 173 -1.16 3.79 -12.22
C SER A 173 -0.69 5.15 -12.70
N GLU A 174 -1.60 6.11 -12.89
CA GLU A 174 -1.25 7.49 -13.21
C GLU A 174 -0.59 8.16 -12.01
N GLU A 175 -1.15 8.02 -10.81
CA GLU A 175 -0.55 8.50 -9.57
C GLU A 175 0.85 7.90 -9.32
N ILE A 176 1.02 6.58 -9.50
CA ILE A 176 2.31 5.89 -9.38
C ILE A 176 3.33 6.41 -10.41
N ARG A 177 2.90 6.65 -11.65
CA ARG A 177 3.79 7.20 -12.70
C ARG A 177 4.17 8.64 -12.40
N ASP A 178 3.24 9.44 -11.91
CA ASP A 178 3.48 10.83 -11.57
C ASP A 178 4.38 10.96 -10.33
N GLU A 179 4.18 10.12 -9.29
CA GLU A 179 5.11 10.01 -8.15
C GLU A 179 6.52 9.59 -8.62
N GLY A 180 6.63 8.54 -9.45
CA GLY A 180 7.92 8.07 -9.96
C GLY A 180 8.61 9.11 -10.87
N ARG A 181 7.83 9.89 -11.63
CA ARG A 181 8.34 11.00 -12.43
C ARG A 181 8.82 12.14 -11.54
N ALA A 182 8.05 12.50 -10.52
CA ALA A 182 8.41 13.55 -9.56
C ALA A 182 9.68 13.18 -8.77
N GLU A 183 9.79 11.94 -8.27
CA GLU A 183 11.01 11.44 -7.60
C GLU A 183 12.22 11.45 -8.54
N GLY A 184 12.03 11.07 -9.81
CA GLY A 184 13.10 11.11 -10.84
C GLY A 184 13.55 12.52 -11.14
N VAL A 185 12.63 13.47 -11.25
CA VAL A 185 12.92 14.90 -11.46
C VAL A 185 13.65 15.49 -10.24
N ALA A 186 13.19 15.22 -9.03
CA ALA A 186 13.83 15.70 -7.81
C ALA A 186 15.27 15.15 -7.67
N ARG A 187 15.47 13.84 -7.91
CA ARG A 187 16.80 13.23 -7.86
C ARG A 187 17.75 13.87 -8.88
N ARG A 188 17.29 14.04 -10.13
CA ARG A 188 18.11 14.71 -11.16
C ARG A 188 18.46 16.14 -10.81
N ALA A 189 17.48 16.89 -10.27
CA ALA A 189 17.72 18.26 -9.82
C ALA A 189 18.71 18.32 -8.65
N ALA A 190 18.70 17.35 -7.75
CA ALA A 190 19.69 17.25 -6.67
C ALA A 190 21.11 16.94 -7.21
N GLU A 191 21.23 16.02 -8.18
CA GLU A 191 22.48 15.72 -8.87
C GLU A 191 23.02 16.99 -9.56
N ASP A 192 22.17 17.73 -10.30
CA ASP A 192 22.55 18.97 -10.97
C ASP A 192 23.08 20.07 -10.00
N VAL A 193 22.53 20.15 -8.78
CA VAL A 193 23.05 21.07 -7.73
C VAL A 193 24.46 20.66 -7.29
N LEU A 194 24.66 19.36 -7.03
CA LEU A 194 25.95 18.82 -6.60
C LEU A 194 27.01 18.99 -7.70
N ASP A 195 26.66 18.73 -8.96
CA ASP A 195 27.55 18.87 -10.10
C ASP A 195 28.05 20.31 -10.27
N ILE A 196 27.17 21.30 -10.08
CA ILE A 196 27.62 22.74 -10.15
C ILE A 196 28.60 23.05 -9.03
N LEU A 197 28.33 22.61 -7.79
CA LEU A 197 29.26 22.87 -6.69
C LEU A 197 30.61 22.20 -6.93
N GLU A 198 30.64 20.98 -7.45
CA GLU A 198 31.85 20.25 -7.80
C GLU A 198 32.61 20.94 -8.93
N VAL A 199 31.95 21.34 -10.04
CA VAL A 199 32.57 22.06 -11.15
C VAL A 199 33.17 23.38 -10.69
N ARG A 200 32.58 24.04 -9.70
CA ARG A 200 33.10 25.27 -9.09
C ARG A 200 34.23 25.04 -8.09
N GLY A 201 34.56 23.79 -7.79
CA GLY A 201 35.58 23.43 -6.81
C GLY A 201 35.18 23.75 -5.37
N ILE A 202 33.87 23.82 -5.07
CA ILE A 202 33.34 24.05 -3.74
C ILE A 202 33.25 22.70 -3.01
N ASP A 203 33.89 22.58 -1.84
CA ASP A 203 33.78 21.40 -1.00
C ASP A 203 32.35 21.25 -0.46
N VAL A 204 31.79 20.02 -0.56
CA VAL A 204 30.42 19.74 -0.17
C VAL A 204 30.45 18.76 1.02
N PRO A 205 30.29 19.25 2.26
CA PRO A 205 30.21 18.41 3.45
C PRO A 205 29.10 17.38 3.36
N ASP A 206 29.26 16.21 4.00
CA ASP A 206 28.27 15.13 3.99
C ASP A 206 26.87 15.60 4.42
N ALA A 207 26.78 16.45 5.44
CA ALA A 207 25.52 17.01 5.92
C ALA A 207 24.79 17.87 4.85
N VAL A 208 25.54 18.60 4.02
CA VAL A 208 25.01 19.39 2.91
C VAL A 208 24.56 18.45 1.78
N ARG A 209 25.37 17.45 1.47
CA ARG A 209 25.05 16.42 0.48
C ARG A 209 23.77 15.67 0.84
N ASP A 210 23.66 15.21 2.07
CA ASP A 210 22.46 14.51 2.58
C ASP A 210 21.22 15.40 2.53
N ARG A 211 21.35 16.69 2.83
CA ARG A 211 20.25 17.64 2.75
C ARG A 211 19.78 17.86 1.31
N ILE A 212 20.71 17.97 0.36
CA ILE A 212 20.39 18.14 -1.08
C ILE A 212 19.71 16.86 -1.60
N THR A 213 20.30 15.69 -1.38
CA THR A 213 19.80 14.40 -1.91
C THR A 213 18.52 13.95 -1.22
N GLY A 214 18.27 14.36 0.02
CA GLY A 214 17.04 14.10 0.76
C GLY A 214 15.88 15.03 0.45
N CYS A 215 16.11 16.09 -0.37
CA CYS A 215 15.06 17.03 -0.75
C CYS A 215 14.19 16.43 -1.88
N GLY A 216 12.90 16.23 -1.60
CA GLY A 216 11.93 15.74 -2.59
C GLY A 216 11.19 16.84 -3.36
N ASP A 217 11.46 18.13 -3.09
CA ASP A 217 10.76 19.25 -3.71
C ASP A 217 11.57 19.84 -4.88
N PRO A 218 11.09 19.68 -6.14
CA PRO A 218 11.79 20.17 -7.33
C PRO A 218 11.96 21.70 -7.37
N GLU A 219 11.04 22.47 -6.76
CA GLU A 219 11.14 23.93 -6.76
C GLU A 219 12.21 24.41 -5.79
N ILE A 220 12.33 23.78 -4.63
CA ILE A 220 13.42 24.04 -3.68
C ILE A 220 14.77 23.69 -4.32
N LEU A 221 14.87 22.52 -4.96
CA LEU A 221 16.08 22.10 -5.66
C LEU A 221 16.45 23.04 -6.80
N ARG A 222 15.46 23.52 -7.55
CA ARG A 222 15.68 24.54 -8.60
C ARG A 222 16.19 25.86 -8.02
N HIS A 223 15.70 26.26 -6.85
CA HIS A 223 16.20 27.43 -6.16
C HIS A 223 17.66 27.23 -5.73
N TRP A 224 17.99 26.11 -5.11
CA TRP A 224 19.37 25.79 -4.72
C TRP A 224 20.31 25.67 -5.92
N HIS A 225 19.85 25.11 -7.03
CA HIS A 225 20.60 25.04 -8.28
C HIS A 225 21.02 26.45 -8.79
N ARG A 226 20.09 27.42 -8.80
CA ARG A 226 20.42 28.79 -9.20
C ARG A 226 21.42 29.43 -8.24
N ARG A 227 21.28 29.19 -6.96
CA ARG A 227 22.21 29.70 -5.94
C ARG A 227 23.58 29.04 -6.01
N ALA A 228 23.63 27.76 -6.29
CA ALA A 228 24.87 27.02 -6.46
C ALA A 228 25.80 27.65 -7.53
N VAL A 229 25.25 28.41 -8.47
CA VAL A 229 26.04 29.14 -9.50
C VAL A 229 26.88 30.27 -8.90
N THR A 230 26.43 30.93 -7.84
CA THR A 230 27.06 32.14 -7.28
C THR A 230 27.45 32.05 -5.81
N ALA A 231 26.93 31.07 -5.05
CA ALA A 231 27.19 30.91 -3.62
C ALA A 231 28.71 30.76 -3.35
N PRO A 232 29.25 31.41 -2.33
CA PRO A 232 30.66 31.29 -1.94
C PRO A 232 30.98 29.91 -1.31
N THR A 233 30.01 29.33 -0.54
CA THR A 233 30.14 28.02 0.12
C THR A 233 28.95 27.15 -0.20
N ALA A 234 29.04 25.83 0.10
CA ALA A 234 27.95 24.91 -0.14
C ALA A 234 26.74 25.18 0.78
N GLU A 235 26.95 25.69 2.00
CA GLU A 235 25.90 26.04 2.97
C GLU A 235 25.08 27.27 2.51
N ASP A 236 25.70 28.19 1.80
CA ASP A 236 25.05 29.42 1.37
C ASP A 236 23.94 29.21 0.34
N ILE A 237 23.84 28.02 -0.27
CA ILE A 237 22.74 27.71 -1.17
C ILE A 237 21.40 27.65 -0.45
N PHE A 238 21.38 27.42 0.86
CA PHE A 238 20.18 27.27 1.68
C PHE A 238 19.68 28.56 2.30
N THR A 239 20.46 29.64 2.29
CA THR A 239 20.10 30.93 2.90
C THR A 239 19.16 31.71 1.99
N ASP A 240 17.94 32.02 2.46
CA ASP A 240 17.08 33.03 1.85
C ASP A 240 17.67 34.44 2.16
N GLN A 241 17.89 35.28 1.12
CA GLN A 241 18.10 36.71 1.29
C GLN A 241 16.78 37.41 1.29
#